data_52223546765de3ca9df2148ac04698e1
#
_entry.id   52223546765de3ca9df2148ac04698e1
#
_cell.length_a   1.000
_cell.length_b   1.000
_cell.length_c   1.000
_cell.angle_alpha   90.00
_cell.angle_beta   90.00
_cell.angle_gamma   90.00
#
_symmetry.space_group_name_H-M   'P 1'
#
loop_
_entity.id
_entity.type
_entity.pdbx_description
1 polymer ?
#
loop_
_entity_poly.entity_id
_entity_poly.type
_entity_poly.pdbx_seq_one_letter_code
_entity_poly.pdbx_strand_id
1 'polypeptide(L)'
;NADKYLRNLRSVINFTDAGQAFYDRSNDQITLPKECLFNDTEGFYSTWCHEEIHKTGAPNRLNRIKGKKFGDRDYAFEELVAEIGAAMLCVQLRVTPTVRQDHAEYIGSWLKALRNDKKYLADAATLAGEAIDFMDAQQTNRAAA
;
A
#
# COMPACT_ATOMS: atom_id res chain seq x y z
N ASN A 1 14.08 10.37 3.73
CA ASN A 1 13.03 11.31 3.39
C ASN A 1 11.99 10.59 2.52
N ALA A 2 10.74 10.52 2.99
CA ALA A 2 9.65 9.76 2.38
C ALA A 2 9.36 10.20 0.94
N ASP A 3 9.29 11.51 0.68
CA ASP A 3 9.02 12.03 -0.66
C ASP A 3 10.06 11.55 -1.69
N LYS A 4 11.33 11.64 -1.36
CA LYS A 4 12.42 11.17 -2.23
C LYS A 4 12.32 9.67 -2.50
N TYR A 5 12.06 8.88 -1.45
CA TYR A 5 11.93 7.42 -1.58
C TYR A 5 10.79 7.05 -2.52
N LEU A 6 9.59 7.60 -2.28
CA LEU A 6 8.40 7.28 -3.06
C LEU A 6 8.52 7.76 -4.51
N ARG A 7 9.06 8.95 -4.75
CA ARG A 7 9.33 9.43 -6.12
C ARG A 7 10.36 8.60 -6.87
N ASN A 8 11.31 8.01 -6.16
CA ASN A 8 12.28 7.09 -6.77
C ASN A 8 11.65 5.81 -7.31
N LEU A 9 10.47 5.40 -6.85
CA LEU A 9 9.74 4.25 -7.39
C LEU A 9 9.20 4.51 -8.81
N ARG A 10 9.15 5.78 -9.26
CA ARG A 10 8.67 6.21 -10.58
C ARG A 10 7.28 5.68 -10.93
N SER A 11 6.44 5.53 -9.94
CA SER A 11 5.04 5.18 -10.16
C SER A 11 4.35 6.29 -10.96
N VAL A 12 3.49 5.91 -11.87
CA VAL A 12 2.61 6.87 -12.54
C VAL A 12 1.53 7.25 -11.53
N ILE A 13 1.50 8.52 -11.12
CA ILE A 13 0.57 9.01 -10.12
C ILE A 13 -0.30 10.10 -10.71
N ASN A 14 -1.61 9.93 -10.53
CA ASN A 14 -2.62 10.91 -10.86
C ASN A 14 -3.11 11.59 -9.57
N PHE A 15 -2.73 12.84 -9.37
CA PHE A 15 -3.21 13.65 -8.24
C PHE A 15 -4.54 14.31 -8.59
N THR A 16 -5.57 14.07 -7.76
CA THR A 16 -6.93 14.54 -8.01
C THR A 16 -7.48 15.42 -6.88
N ASP A 17 -8.55 16.14 -7.19
CA ASP A 17 -9.33 16.86 -6.18
C ASP A 17 -10.40 15.97 -5.51
N ALA A 18 -10.51 14.70 -5.92
CA ALA A 18 -11.38 13.71 -5.29
C ALA A 18 -10.72 13.09 -4.06
N GLY A 19 -11.52 12.71 -3.06
CA GLY A 19 -11.05 12.14 -1.80
C GLY A 19 -10.65 10.66 -1.86
N GLN A 20 -10.56 10.04 -3.06
CA GLN A 20 -10.26 8.61 -3.22
C GLN A 20 -8.79 8.39 -3.55
N ALA A 21 -8.20 7.37 -2.92
CA ALA A 21 -6.91 6.82 -3.26
C ALA A 21 -7.04 5.36 -3.67
N PHE A 22 -6.39 4.95 -4.75
CA PHE A 22 -6.39 3.56 -5.21
C PHE A 22 -5.28 3.30 -6.22
N TYR A 23 -4.84 2.03 -6.28
CA TYR A 23 -4.03 1.52 -7.37
C TYR A 23 -4.91 0.90 -8.46
N ASP A 24 -4.83 1.45 -9.67
CA ASP A 24 -5.51 0.92 -10.85
C ASP A 24 -4.63 -0.11 -11.56
N ARG A 25 -5.03 -1.38 -11.46
CA ARG A 25 -4.33 -2.50 -12.07
C ARG A 25 -4.35 -2.50 -13.60
N SER A 26 -5.42 -1.94 -14.18
CA SER A 26 -5.61 -1.94 -15.63
C SER A 26 -4.66 -0.97 -16.33
N ASN A 27 -4.39 0.16 -15.69
CA ASN A 27 -3.53 1.22 -16.20
C ASN A 27 -2.16 1.26 -15.53
N ASP A 28 -1.92 0.41 -14.53
CA ASP A 28 -0.70 0.42 -13.70
C ASP A 28 -0.40 1.81 -13.09
N GLN A 29 -1.43 2.46 -12.59
CA GLN A 29 -1.41 3.83 -12.13
C GLN A 29 -1.96 3.95 -10.72
N ILE A 30 -1.36 4.82 -9.91
CA ILE A 30 -1.88 5.20 -8.61
C ILE A 30 -2.67 6.51 -8.75
N THR A 31 -3.86 6.56 -8.19
CA THR A 31 -4.61 7.80 -7.99
C THR A 31 -4.53 8.19 -6.53
N LEU A 32 -4.19 9.44 -6.25
CA LEU A 32 -4.12 10.01 -4.91
C LEU A 32 -4.85 11.36 -4.87
N PRO A 33 -5.52 11.67 -3.76
CA PRO A 33 -5.89 13.06 -3.48
C PRO A 33 -4.65 13.95 -3.43
N LYS A 34 -4.78 15.21 -3.82
CA LYS A 34 -3.71 16.19 -3.62
C LYS A 34 -3.36 16.31 -2.13
N GLU A 35 -2.09 16.53 -1.81
CA GLU A 35 -1.61 16.62 -0.42
C GLU A 35 -2.41 17.63 0.42
N CYS A 36 -2.81 18.75 -0.15
CA CYS A 36 -3.58 19.78 0.52
C CYS A 36 -5.01 19.35 0.95
N LEU A 37 -5.47 18.19 0.51
CA LEU A 37 -6.77 17.63 0.91
C LEU A 37 -6.67 16.69 2.13
N PHE A 38 -5.47 16.41 2.61
CA PHE A 38 -5.24 15.63 3.83
C PHE A 38 -5.19 16.55 5.05
N ASN A 39 -5.57 16.02 6.20
CA ASN A 39 -5.51 16.75 7.47
C ASN A 39 -4.06 17.02 7.91
N ASP A 40 -3.15 16.13 7.52
CA ASP A 40 -1.72 16.22 7.82
C ASP A 40 -0.87 15.53 6.74
N THR A 41 0.40 15.84 6.75
CA THR A 41 1.39 15.27 5.81
C THR A 41 1.61 13.78 6.04
N GLU A 42 1.49 13.30 7.27
CA GLU A 42 1.61 11.89 7.64
C GLU A 42 0.52 11.05 6.97
N GLY A 43 -0.72 11.52 6.98
CA GLY A 43 -1.83 10.87 6.30
C GLY A 43 -1.63 10.76 4.80
N PHE A 44 -1.09 11.81 4.17
CA PHE A 44 -0.75 11.79 2.74
C PHE A 44 0.30 10.71 2.42
N TYR A 45 1.42 10.69 3.13
CA TYR A 45 2.48 9.71 2.87
C TYR A 45 2.07 8.29 3.27
N SER A 46 1.29 8.12 4.34
CA SER A 46 0.77 6.81 4.74
C SER A 46 -0.14 6.23 3.66
N THR A 47 -1.02 7.05 3.09
CA THR A 47 -1.88 6.66 1.98
C THR A 47 -1.07 6.31 0.73
N TRP A 48 -0.07 7.12 0.39
CA TRP A 48 0.80 6.82 -0.76
C TRP A 48 1.56 5.50 -0.58
N CYS A 49 2.12 5.26 0.62
CA CYS A 49 2.76 3.99 0.94
C CYS A 49 1.81 2.80 0.73
N HIS A 50 0.55 2.91 1.17
CA HIS A 50 -0.45 1.86 1.00
C HIS A 50 -0.67 1.51 -0.48
N GLU A 51 -0.84 2.50 -1.33
CA GLU A 51 -1.06 2.28 -2.77
C GLU A 51 0.21 1.74 -3.48
N GLU A 52 1.41 2.15 -3.04
CA GLU A 52 2.65 1.57 -3.55
C GLU A 52 2.79 0.08 -3.18
N ILE A 53 2.39 -0.31 -1.97
CA ILE A 53 2.36 -1.74 -1.60
C ILE A 53 1.43 -2.51 -2.54
N HIS A 54 0.21 -2.03 -2.81
CA HIS A 54 -0.67 -2.66 -3.79
C HIS A 54 -0.02 -2.80 -5.16
N LYS A 55 0.63 -1.74 -5.64
CA LYS A 55 1.31 -1.74 -6.94
C LYS A 55 2.39 -2.82 -7.02
N THR A 56 3.11 -3.12 -5.94
CA THR A 56 4.09 -4.21 -5.93
C THR A 56 3.46 -5.58 -6.22
N GLY A 57 2.18 -5.75 -5.95
CA GLY A 57 1.44 -7.00 -6.16
C GLY A 57 1.00 -7.27 -7.60
N ALA A 58 1.30 -6.38 -8.55
CA ALA A 58 0.95 -6.56 -9.95
C ALA A 58 1.55 -7.84 -10.55
N PRO A 59 0.93 -8.41 -11.61
CA PRO A 59 1.40 -9.66 -12.23
C PRO A 59 2.84 -9.62 -12.72
N ASN A 60 3.30 -8.48 -13.19
CA ASN A 60 4.68 -8.27 -13.66
C ASN A 60 5.68 -7.91 -12.55
N ARG A 61 5.26 -7.92 -11.29
CA ARG A 61 6.08 -7.69 -10.09
C ARG A 61 6.00 -8.92 -9.18
N LEU A 62 5.45 -8.79 -7.99
CA LEU A 62 5.34 -9.90 -7.04
C LEU A 62 4.13 -10.82 -7.26
N ASN A 63 3.26 -10.49 -8.20
CA ASN A 63 2.15 -11.32 -8.68
C ASN A 63 1.25 -11.88 -7.56
N ARG A 64 0.91 -11.04 -6.56
CA ARG A 64 0.10 -11.50 -5.43
C ARG A 64 -1.38 -11.09 -5.52
N ILE A 65 -1.72 -10.09 -6.35
CA ILE A 65 -3.09 -9.57 -6.45
C ILE A 65 -3.95 -10.49 -7.32
N LYS A 66 -4.77 -11.31 -6.68
CA LYS A 66 -5.65 -12.30 -7.33
C LYS A 66 -7.13 -12.02 -7.10
N GLY A 67 -7.50 -11.40 -5.99
CA GLY A 67 -8.87 -11.05 -5.64
C GLY A 67 -9.46 -9.99 -6.56
N LYS A 68 -10.75 -10.08 -6.84
CA LYS A 68 -11.40 -9.27 -7.88
C LYS A 68 -12.55 -8.42 -7.36
N LYS A 69 -13.13 -8.76 -6.20
CA LYS A 69 -14.33 -8.12 -5.69
C LYS A 69 -14.14 -7.67 -4.25
N PHE A 70 -14.67 -6.50 -3.95
CA PHE A 70 -14.84 -6.02 -2.59
C PHE A 70 -15.59 -7.09 -1.76
N GLY A 71 -15.05 -7.42 -0.59
CA GLY A 71 -15.61 -8.44 0.30
C GLY A 71 -15.10 -9.87 0.06
N ASP A 72 -14.38 -10.13 -1.03
CA ASP A 72 -13.70 -11.41 -1.24
C ASP A 72 -12.59 -11.59 -0.21
N ARG A 73 -12.32 -12.85 0.13
CA ARG A 73 -11.26 -13.22 1.06
C ARG A 73 -9.88 -12.81 0.54
N ASP A 74 -9.66 -12.97 -0.76
CA ASP A 74 -8.41 -12.55 -1.41
C ASP A 74 -8.24 -11.03 -1.40
N TYR A 75 -9.34 -10.30 -1.58
CA TYR A 75 -9.34 -8.85 -1.42
C TYR A 75 -8.99 -8.43 0.01
N ALA A 76 -9.65 -9.02 1.01
CA ALA A 76 -9.38 -8.73 2.42
C ALA A 76 -7.93 -9.03 2.80
N PHE A 77 -7.35 -10.10 2.26
CA PHE A 77 -5.96 -10.47 2.48
C PHE A 77 -4.99 -9.44 1.85
N GLU A 78 -5.22 -9.03 0.62
CA GLU A 78 -4.39 -8.02 -0.04
C GLU A 78 -4.47 -6.65 0.67
N GLU A 79 -5.64 -6.25 1.14
CA GLU A 79 -5.79 -5.04 1.96
C GLU A 79 -4.98 -5.15 3.27
N LEU A 80 -4.99 -6.32 3.91
CA LEU A 80 -4.18 -6.55 5.11
C LEU A 80 -2.68 -6.46 4.81
N VAL A 81 -2.22 -7.00 3.69
CA VAL A 81 -0.83 -6.86 3.23
C VAL A 81 -0.48 -5.38 3.04
N ALA A 82 -1.37 -4.62 2.40
CA ALA A 82 -1.15 -3.20 2.14
C ALA A 82 -1.11 -2.36 3.43
N GLU A 83 -2.01 -2.62 4.39
CA GLU A 83 -2.02 -1.93 5.68
C GLU A 83 -0.75 -2.23 6.50
N ILE A 84 -0.37 -3.48 6.62
CA ILE A 84 0.85 -3.87 7.34
C ILE A 84 2.08 -3.28 6.64
N GLY A 85 2.16 -3.41 5.33
CA GLY A 85 3.28 -2.90 4.54
C GLY A 85 3.40 -1.38 4.62
N ALA A 86 2.29 -0.65 4.54
CA ALA A 86 2.28 0.80 4.71
C ALA A 86 2.78 1.21 6.10
N ALA A 87 2.31 0.54 7.15
CA ALA A 87 2.77 0.82 8.52
C ALA A 87 4.29 0.56 8.68
N MET A 88 4.79 -0.56 8.18
CA MET A 88 6.22 -0.89 8.21
C MET A 88 7.06 0.12 7.43
N LEU A 89 6.63 0.46 6.21
CA LEU A 89 7.32 1.42 5.35
C LEU A 89 7.31 2.83 5.94
N CYS A 90 6.21 3.27 6.52
CA CYS A 90 6.12 4.55 7.22
C CYS A 90 7.15 4.63 8.35
N VAL A 91 7.28 3.59 9.18
CA VAL A 91 8.29 3.53 10.24
C VAL A 91 9.70 3.64 9.65
N GLN A 92 10.01 2.89 8.59
CA GLN A 92 11.30 2.97 7.90
C GLN A 92 11.60 4.38 7.38
N LEU A 93 10.60 5.06 6.84
CA LEU A 93 10.72 6.41 6.29
C LEU A 93 10.60 7.53 7.32
N ARG A 94 10.38 7.18 8.61
CA ARG A 94 10.17 8.10 9.73
C ARG A 94 8.93 8.99 9.54
N VAL A 95 7.88 8.40 9.01
CA VAL A 95 6.53 8.95 8.93
C VAL A 95 5.68 8.26 9.99
N THR A 96 4.87 9.00 10.71
CA THR A 96 3.91 8.39 11.65
C THR A 96 2.85 7.61 10.86
N PRO A 97 2.70 6.29 11.07
CA PRO A 97 1.67 5.53 10.39
C PRO A 97 0.27 6.04 10.75
N THR A 98 -0.53 6.35 9.74
CA THR A 98 -1.91 6.78 9.92
C THR A 98 -2.82 5.83 9.15
N VAL A 99 -3.74 5.17 9.85
CA VAL A 99 -4.76 4.34 9.21
C VAL A 99 -5.83 5.26 8.62
N ARG A 100 -6.17 5.05 7.36
CA ARG A 100 -7.24 5.79 6.70
C ARG A 100 -8.58 5.52 7.40
N GLN A 101 -9.37 6.55 7.58
CA GLN A 101 -10.66 6.43 8.28
C GLN A 101 -11.62 5.48 7.57
N ASP A 102 -11.65 5.51 6.24
CA ASP A 102 -12.43 4.58 5.43
C ASP A 102 -11.96 3.12 5.59
N HIS A 103 -10.65 2.88 5.72
CA HIS A 103 -10.11 1.55 6.01
C HIS A 103 -10.43 1.09 7.42
N ALA A 104 -10.43 1.96 8.41
CA ALA A 104 -10.81 1.60 9.79
C ALA A 104 -12.22 1.00 9.87
N GLU A 105 -13.15 1.49 9.04
CA GLU A 105 -14.51 0.96 8.95
C GLU A 105 -14.55 -0.47 8.37
N TYR A 106 -13.59 -0.83 7.50
CA TYR A 106 -13.51 -2.14 6.85
C TYR A 106 -12.63 -3.16 7.58
N ILE A 107 -11.72 -2.72 8.44
CA ILE A 107 -10.79 -3.62 9.17
C ILE A 107 -11.56 -4.72 9.91
N GLY A 108 -12.66 -4.39 10.57
CA GLY A 108 -13.52 -5.37 11.24
C GLY A 108 -14.08 -6.42 10.28
N SER A 109 -14.45 -6.02 9.07
CA SER A 109 -14.93 -6.91 8.01
C SER A 109 -13.81 -7.81 7.48
N TRP A 110 -12.62 -7.26 7.25
CA TRP A 110 -11.45 -8.03 6.81
C TRP A 110 -11.03 -9.04 7.86
N LEU A 111 -10.94 -8.65 9.13
CA LEU A 111 -10.65 -9.56 10.24
C LEU A 111 -11.69 -10.67 10.37
N LYS A 112 -12.97 -10.37 10.15
CA LYS A 112 -14.03 -11.38 10.15
C LYS A 112 -13.85 -12.37 8.99
N ALA A 113 -13.53 -11.89 7.78
CA ALA A 113 -13.27 -12.76 6.63
C ALA A 113 -12.07 -13.70 6.85
N LEU A 114 -11.08 -13.25 7.65
CA LEU A 114 -9.84 -13.97 7.94
C LEU A 114 -9.89 -14.77 9.28
N ARG A 115 -10.95 -14.65 10.06
CA ARG A 115 -11.05 -15.09 11.48
C ARG A 115 -10.66 -16.53 11.74
N ASN A 116 -10.83 -17.43 10.79
CA ASN A 116 -10.65 -18.86 10.99
C ASN A 116 -9.24 -19.36 10.67
N ASP A 117 -8.32 -18.47 10.31
CA ASP A 117 -6.97 -18.87 9.96
C ASP A 117 -5.93 -17.91 10.55
N LYS A 118 -5.34 -18.33 11.67
CA LYS A 118 -4.28 -17.57 12.36
C LYS A 118 -3.03 -17.32 11.50
N LYS A 119 -2.88 -18.09 10.44
CA LYS A 119 -1.78 -17.97 9.50
C LYS A 119 -1.85 -16.68 8.65
N TYR A 120 -3.06 -16.16 8.40
CA TYR A 120 -3.21 -15.02 7.51
C TYR A 120 -2.44 -13.78 7.94
N LEU A 121 -2.40 -13.49 9.24
CA LEU A 121 -1.66 -12.31 9.72
C LEU A 121 -0.15 -12.46 9.51
N ALA A 122 0.39 -13.64 9.79
CA ALA A 122 1.81 -13.93 9.59
C ALA A 122 2.17 -13.95 8.10
N ASP A 123 1.35 -14.56 7.26
CA ASP A 123 1.54 -14.61 5.82
C ASP A 123 1.44 -13.19 5.20
N ALA A 124 0.50 -12.38 5.65
CA ALA A 124 0.37 -10.99 5.20
C ALA A 124 1.59 -10.15 5.59
N ALA A 125 2.11 -10.31 6.81
CA ALA A 125 3.32 -9.62 7.25
C ALA A 125 4.56 -10.04 6.44
N THR A 126 4.68 -11.31 6.07
CA THR A 126 5.74 -11.82 5.20
C THR A 126 5.66 -11.17 3.82
N LEU A 127 4.48 -11.16 3.20
CA LEU A 127 4.29 -10.54 1.89
C LEU A 127 4.46 -9.01 1.91
N ALA A 128 4.12 -8.36 3.01
CA ALA A 128 4.40 -6.94 3.24
C ALA A 128 5.91 -6.67 3.27
N GLY A 129 6.67 -7.51 3.95
CA GLY A 129 8.14 -7.46 3.96
C GLY A 129 8.73 -7.63 2.56
N GLU A 130 8.28 -8.63 1.80
CA GLU A 130 8.70 -8.83 0.40
C GLU A 130 8.39 -7.61 -0.49
N ALA A 131 7.27 -6.95 -0.29
CA ALA A 131 6.92 -5.73 -1.00
C ALA A 131 7.91 -4.59 -0.70
N ILE A 132 8.31 -4.42 0.56
CA ILE A 132 9.29 -3.42 0.97
C ILE A 132 10.67 -3.74 0.39
N ASP A 133 11.12 -5.00 0.48
CA ASP A 133 12.40 -5.43 -0.10
C ASP A 133 12.44 -5.16 -1.62
N PHE A 134 11.34 -5.40 -2.32
CA PHE A 134 11.21 -5.10 -3.74
C PHE A 134 11.35 -3.60 -4.03
N MET A 135 10.77 -2.74 -3.20
CA MET A 135 10.88 -1.28 -3.34
C MET A 135 12.27 -0.77 -2.95
N ASP A 136 12.89 -1.34 -1.91
CA ASP A 136 14.24 -0.99 -1.47
C ASP A 136 15.29 -1.33 -2.53
N ALA A 137 15.15 -2.47 -3.22
CA ALA A 137 16.00 -2.83 -4.33
C ALA A 137 15.98 -1.80 -5.47
N GLN A 138 14.87 -1.10 -5.67
CA GLN A 138 14.77 -0.02 -6.65
C GLN A 138 15.51 1.25 -6.22
N GLN A 139 15.72 1.46 -4.91
CA GLN A 139 16.49 2.59 -4.39
C GLN A 139 18.00 2.40 -4.64
N THR A 140 18.52 1.20 -4.39
CA THR A 140 19.95 0.88 -4.50
C THR A 140 20.45 0.87 -5.92
N ASN A 141 19.67 0.36 -6.88
CA ASN A 141 20.04 0.33 -8.30
C ASN A 141 20.21 1.73 -8.92
N ARG A 142 19.87 2.79 -8.20
CA ARG A 142 19.96 4.19 -8.66
C ARG A 142 21.05 5.02 -8.00
N ALA A 143 21.58 4.53 -6.89
CA ALA A 143 22.78 5.13 -6.29
C ALA A 143 24.05 4.75 -7.08
N ALA A 144 23.97 3.74 -7.96
CA ALA A 144 25.06 3.20 -8.76
C ALA A 144 25.03 3.65 -10.24
N ALA A 145 24.03 4.44 -10.65
CA ALA A 145 23.90 5.00 -12.01
C ALA A 145 24.04 6.53 -12.00
#